data_4c0f10ce18d3129011559b7151da263a
#
_entry.id   4c0f10ce18d3129011559b7151da263a
#
_cell.length_a   1.000
_cell.length_b   1.000
_cell.length_c   1.000
_cell.angle_alpha   90.00
_cell.angle_beta   90.00
_cell.angle_gamma   90.00
#
_symmetry.space_group_name_H-M   'P 1'
#
loop_
_entity.id
_entity.type
_entity.pdbx_description
1 polymer ?
#
loop_
_entity_poly.entity_id
_entity_poly.type
_entity_poly.pdbx_seq_one_letter_code
_entity_poly.pdbx_strand_id
1 'polypeptide(L)'
;MRKYVKAVYTKSDIGIRLTRAYKENNREAMADIADEITEAIAAFGEFTEALADIWYQNNKPFGFERLDLRLGGVAARMERARERVVQYLNGDIQSIDELEEERLIYDGEENPYAYRTFSERYMSVSHPTMIII
;
A
#
# COMPACT_ATOMS: atom_id res chain seq x y z
N MET A 1 -13.80 6.01 12.82
CA MET A 1 -13.56 6.98 11.74
C MET A 1 -12.16 7.61 11.79
N ARG A 2 -11.69 8.13 12.93
CA ARG A 2 -10.34 8.76 13.03
C ARG A 2 -9.18 7.86 12.60
N LYS A 3 -9.17 6.58 13.01
CA LYS A 3 -8.08 5.63 12.68
C LYS A 3 -8.01 5.32 11.18
N TYR A 4 -9.15 5.17 10.51
CA TYR A 4 -9.21 5.02 9.06
C TYR A 4 -8.61 6.23 8.33
N VAL A 5 -9.03 7.44 8.70
CA VAL A 5 -8.52 8.67 8.08
C VAL A 5 -7.01 8.80 8.29
N LYS A 6 -6.50 8.50 9.51
CA LYS A 6 -5.08 8.49 9.79
C LYS A 6 -4.33 7.51 8.89
N ALA A 7 -4.79 6.26 8.80
CA ALA A 7 -4.15 5.22 7.99
C ALA A 7 -4.10 5.59 6.49
N VAL A 8 -5.19 6.13 5.95
CA VAL A 8 -5.24 6.56 4.54
C VAL A 8 -4.35 7.78 4.31
N TYR A 9 -4.42 8.77 5.19
CA TYR A 9 -3.64 10.01 5.07
C TYR A 9 -2.14 9.74 5.10
N THR A 10 -1.66 8.97 6.08
CA THR A 10 -0.23 8.66 6.22
C THR A 10 0.32 7.89 5.02
N LYS A 11 -0.50 7.13 4.30
CA LYS A 11 -0.08 6.32 3.15
C LYS A 11 -0.19 7.07 1.81
N SER A 12 -1.04 8.10 1.70
CA SER A 12 -1.59 8.56 0.42
C SER A 12 -0.57 9.01 -0.62
N ASP A 13 0.54 9.62 -0.21
CA ASP A 13 1.53 10.22 -1.11
C ASP A 13 2.93 9.59 -1.03
N ILE A 14 3.13 8.64 -0.11
CA ILE A 14 4.43 7.98 0.13
C ILE A 14 5.05 7.48 -1.17
N GLY A 15 4.29 6.77 -1.99
CA GLY A 15 4.80 6.19 -3.23
C GLY A 15 5.27 7.25 -4.25
N ILE A 16 4.57 8.38 -4.33
CA ILE A 16 4.94 9.49 -5.23
C ILE A 16 6.22 10.17 -4.74
N ARG A 17 6.28 10.46 -3.44
CA ARG A 17 7.45 11.09 -2.82
C ARG A 17 8.67 10.19 -2.87
N LEU A 18 8.52 8.89 -2.61
CA LEU A 18 9.58 7.91 -2.70
C LEU A 18 10.15 7.83 -4.12
N THR A 19 9.28 7.72 -5.14
CA THR A 19 9.72 7.69 -6.54
C THR A 19 10.49 8.95 -6.91
N ARG A 20 10.05 10.11 -6.43
CA ARG A 20 10.74 11.38 -6.66
C ARG A 20 12.10 11.41 -5.97
N ALA A 21 12.14 11.10 -4.67
CA ALA A 21 13.38 11.08 -3.89
C ALA A 21 14.41 10.12 -4.49
N TYR A 22 13.97 8.95 -4.95
CA TYR A 22 14.83 7.98 -5.62
C TYR A 22 15.43 8.53 -6.92
N LYS A 23 14.59 9.10 -7.81
CA LYS A 23 15.02 9.71 -9.08
C LYS A 23 15.98 10.88 -8.90
N GLU A 24 15.81 11.65 -7.83
CA GLU A 24 16.67 12.78 -7.45
C GLU A 24 17.91 12.32 -6.66
N ASN A 25 18.06 11.03 -6.39
CA ASN A 25 19.11 10.45 -5.54
C ASN A 25 19.19 11.12 -4.16
N ASN A 26 18.04 11.55 -3.63
CA ASN A 26 17.93 12.21 -2.34
C ASN A 26 17.80 11.15 -1.22
N ARG A 27 18.95 10.69 -0.73
CA ARG A 27 19.05 9.62 0.27
C ARG A 27 18.46 10.01 1.64
N GLU A 28 18.56 11.27 2.02
CA GLU A 28 18.00 11.79 3.27
C GLU A 28 16.46 11.73 3.21
N ALA A 29 15.85 12.26 2.17
CA ALA A 29 14.40 12.16 1.97
C ALA A 29 13.92 10.70 1.89
N MET A 30 14.71 9.79 1.32
CA MET A 30 14.36 8.37 1.30
C MET A 30 14.38 7.75 2.70
N ALA A 31 15.32 8.15 3.56
CA ALA A 31 15.39 7.68 4.95
C ALA A 31 14.15 8.19 5.75
N ASP A 32 13.82 9.46 5.62
CA ASP A 32 12.62 10.03 6.25
C ASP A 32 11.35 9.30 5.80
N ILE A 33 11.24 9.00 4.51
CA ILE A 33 10.10 8.24 3.97
C ILE A 33 10.06 6.81 4.51
N ALA A 34 11.21 6.16 4.74
CA ALA A 34 11.24 4.83 5.35
C ALA A 34 10.70 4.84 6.78
N ASP A 35 10.97 5.91 7.54
CA ASP A 35 10.41 6.11 8.87
C ASP A 35 8.90 6.38 8.81
N GLU A 36 8.46 7.23 7.88
CA GLU A 36 7.03 7.47 7.65
C GLU A 36 6.27 6.19 7.25
N ILE A 37 6.88 5.29 6.47
CA ILE A 37 6.29 3.99 6.16
C ILE A 37 6.08 3.18 7.44
N THR A 38 7.00 3.24 8.39
CA THR A 38 6.85 2.57 9.68
C THR A 38 5.64 3.11 10.45
N GLU A 39 5.45 4.43 10.45
CA GLU A 39 4.25 5.05 11.05
C GLU A 39 2.96 4.67 10.32
N ALA A 40 3.01 4.58 9.00
CA ALA A 40 1.87 4.16 8.19
C ALA A 40 1.48 2.71 8.48
N ILE A 41 2.44 1.79 8.64
CA ILE A 41 2.19 0.40 9.02
C ILE A 41 1.50 0.34 10.39
N ALA A 42 2.00 1.08 11.38
CA ALA A 42 1.39 1.15 12.71
C ALA A 42 -0.04 1.69 12.65
N ALA A 43 -0.28 2.78 11.89
CA ALA A 43 -1.60 3.35 11.71
C ALA A 43 -2.58 2.38 11.01
N PHE A 44 -2.08 1.57 10.07
CA PHE A 44 -2.87 0.53 9.42
C PHE A 44 -3.24 -0.59 10.38
N GLY A 45 -2.31 -1.02 11.25
CA GLY A 45 -2.57 -1.99 12.30
C GLY A 45 -3.68 -1.50 13.25
N GLU A 46 -3.55 -0.28 13.77
CA GLU A 46 -4.58 0.32 14.62
C GLU A 46 -5.97 0.41 13.95
N PHE A 47 -5.99 0.67 12.63
CA PHE A 47 -7.23 0.70 11.87
C PHE A 47 -7.83 -0.70 11.73
N THR A 48 -7.01 -1.71 11.40
CA THR A 48 -7.45 -3.10 11.22
C THR A 48 -8.07 -3.64 12.51
N GLU A 49 -7.42 -3.44 13.66
CA GLU A 49 -7.95 -3.82 14.96
C GLU A 49 -9.30 -3.15 15.26
N ALA A 50 -9.39 -1.84 15.05
CA ALA A 50 -10.65 -1.13 15.28
C ALA A 50 -11.78 -1.58 14.33
N LEU A 51 -11.43 -1.99 13.11
CA LEU A 51 -12.38 -2.54 12.16
C LEU A 51 -12.84 -3.94 12.59
N ALA A 52 -11.94 -4.77 13.08
CA ALA A 52 -12.25 -6.08 13.63
C ALA A 52 -13.21 -5.96 14.82
N ASP A 53 -12.93 -5.07 15.76
CA ASP A 53 -13.79 -4.82 16.92
C ASP A 53 -15.24 -4.47 16.49
N ILE A 54 -15.37 -3.56 15.53
CA ILE A 54 -16.69 -3.15 15.01
C ILE A 54 -17.38 -4.31 14.27
N TRP A 55 -16.60 -5.07 13.50
CA TRP A 55 -17.14 -6.20 12.74
C TRP A 55 -17.73 -7.26 13.67
N TYR A 56 -16.97 -7.72 14.65
CA TYR A 56 -17.40 -8.79 15.55
C TYR A 56 -18.50 -8.37 16.51
N GLN A 57 -18.70 -7.07 16.74
CA GLN A 57 -19.84 -6.57 17.50
C GLN A 57 -21.15 -6.54 16.71
N ASN A 58 -21.09 -6.37 15.37
CA ASN A 58 -22.26 -6.05 14.57
C ASN A 58 -22.56 -7.09 13.49
N ASN A 59 -21.63 -8.00 13.19
CA ASN A 59 -21.74 -8.96 12.10
C ASN A 59 -21.47 -10.39 12.58
N LYS A 60 -21.81 -11.35 11.73
CA LYS A 60 -21.34 -12.74 11.89
C LYS A 60 -19.82 -12.79 11.70
N PRO A 61 -19.10 -13.74 12.34
CA PRO A 61 -17.64 -13.82 12.24
C PRO A 61 -17.14 -14.08 10.82
N PHE A 62 -17.93 -14.77 9.98
CA PHE A 62 -17.57 -15.10 8.62
C PHE A 62 -17.58 -13.86 7.70
N GLY A 63 -16.56 -13.74 6.85
CA GLY A 63 -16.39 -12.65 5.89
C GLY A 63 -15.29 -11.68 6.28
N PHE A 64 -14.89 -11.60 7.55
CA PHE A 64 -13.80 -10.73 7.99
C PHE A 64 -12.45 -11.19 7.44
N GLU A 65 -12.27 -12.48 7.21
CA GLU A 65 -11.08 -13.05 6.61
C GLU A 65 -10.70 -12.42 5.26
N ARG A 66 -11.66 -11.89 4.51
CA ARG A 66 -11.39 -11.13 3.28
C ARG A 66 -10.75 -9.77 3.56
N LEU A 67 -11.15 -9.14 4.65
CA LEU A 67 -10.55 -7.88 5.10
C LEU A 67 -9.16 -8.13 5.65
N ASP A 68 -8.96 -9.20 6.42
CA ASP A 68 -7.64 -9.61 6.90
C ASP A 68 -6.66 -9.81 5.74
N LEU A 69 -7.05 -10.54 4.70
CA LEU A 69 -6.21 -10.76 3.53
C LEU A 69 -5.86 -9.43 2.81
N ARG A 70 -6.83 -8.54 2.66
CA ARG A 70 -6.62 -7.26 1.96
C ARG A 70 -5.78 -6.29 2.79
N LEU A 71 -6.14 -6.08 4.03
CA LEU A 71 -5.45 -5.14 4.92
C LEU A 71 -4.08 -5.65 5.32
N GLY A 72 -3.98 -6.95 5.62
CA GLY A 72 -2.69 -7.61 5.88
C GLY A 72 -1.77 -7.57 4.67
N GLY A 73 -2.31 -7.74 3.46
CA GLY A 73 -1.55 -7.59 2.23
C GLY A 73 -1.00 -6.18 2.02
N VAL A 74 -1.79 -5.14 2.34
CA VAL A 74 -1.32 -3.74 2.28
C VAL A 74 -0.18 -3.51 3.27
N ALA A 75 -0.31 -3.98 4.52
CA ALA A 75 0.72 -3.84 5.54
C ALA A 75 2.02 -4.55 5.12
N ALA A 76 1.93 -5.81 4.65
CA ALA A 76 3.07 -6.57 4.18
C ALA A 76 3.78 -5.91 2.98
N ARG A 77 3.02 -5.28 2.08
CA ARG A 77 3.60 -4.54 0.94
C ARG A 77 4.33 -3.27 1.40
N MET A 78 3.79 -2.53 2.36
CA MET A 78 4.48 -1.37 2.94
C MET A 78 5.77 -1.80 3.63
N GLU A 79 5.74 -2.89 4.39
CA GLU A 79 6.93 -3.43 5.05
C GLU A 79 8.01 -3.83 4.05
N ARG A 80 7.63 -4.52 2.96
CA ARG A 80 8.55 -4.88 1.89
C ARG A 80 9.14 -3.65 1.21
N ALA A 81 8.33 -2.63 0.93
CA ALA A 81 8.82 -1.38 0.34
C ALA A 81 9.84 -0.70 1.25
N ARG A 82 9.58 -0.62 2.56
CA ARG A 82 10.50 -0.08 3.55
C ARG A 82 11.83 -0.86 3.57
N GLU A 83 11.76 -2.20 3.61
CA GLU A 83 12.96 -3.05 3.57
C GLU A 83 13.83 -2.76 2.34
N ARG A 84 13.21 -2.64 1.17
CA ARG A 84 13.95 -2.35 -0.09
C ARG A 84 14.63 -0.98 -0.02
N VAL A 85 13.96 0.03 0.51
CA VAL A 85 14.57 1.37 0.72
C VAL A 85 15.76 1.29 1.68
N VAL A 86 15.61 0.59 2.80
CA VAL A 86 16.69 0.44 3.78
C VAL A 86 17.88 -0.33 3.18
N GLN A 87 17.65 -1.42 2.45
CA GLN A 87 18.69 -2.17 1.75
C GLN A 87 19.45 -1.28 0.76
N TYR A 88 18.76 -0.44 0.01
CA TYR A 88 19.38 0.50 -0.91
C TYR A 88 20.21 1.56 -0.18
N LEU A 89 19.68 2.12 0.91
CA LEU A 89 20.38 3.10 1.72
C LEU A 89 21.63 2.51 2.40
N ASN A 90 21.61 1.25 2.77
CA ASN A 90 22.75 0.55 3.36
C ASN A 90 23.79 0.13 2.30
N GLY A 91 23.43 0.14 1.02
CA GLY A 91 24.28 -0.34 -0.07
C GLY A 91 24.23 -1.86 -0.28
N ASP A 92 23.26 -2.56 0.34
CA ASP A 92 23.06 -3.99 0.17
C ASP A 92 22.55 -4.34 -1.24
N ILE A 93 21.85 -3.38 -1.87
CA ILE A 93 21.39 -3.44 -3.25
C ILE A 93 21.79 -2.17 -3.99
N GLN A 94 22.00 -2.28 -5.30
CA GLN A 94 22.43 -1.17 -6.14
C GLN A 94 21.27 -0.35 -6.71
N SER A 95 20.10 -0.96 -6.85
CA SER A 95 18.91 -0.34 -7.40
C SER A 95 17.66 -0.85 -6.67
N ILE A 96 16.58 -0.09 -6.77
CA ILE A 96 15.23 -0.52 -6.39
C ILE A 96 14.46 -0.73 -7.68
N ASP A 97 14.48 -1.96 -8.20
CA ASP A 97 13.95 -2.29 -9.52
C ASP A 97 12.48 -1.88 -9.67
N GLU A 98 11.70 -1.99 -8.58
CA GLU A 98 10.29 -1.59 -8.55
C GLU A 98 10.07 -0.07 -8.78
N LEU A 99 11.13 0.76 -8.63
CA LEU A 99 11.08 2.20 -8.90
C LEU A 99 11.68 2.57 -10.27
N GLU A 100 12.42 1.66 -10.89
CA GLU A 100 13.03 1.85 -12.22
C GLU A 100 12.13 1.33 -13.32
N GLU A 101 11.42 0.24 -13.08
CA GLU A 101 10.50 -0.37 -14.03
C GLU A 101 9.36 0.59 -14.42
N GLU A 102 9.02 0.59 -15.71
CA GLU A 102 7.85 1.31 -16.18
C GLU A 102 6.58 0.74 -15.52
N ARG A 103 5.78 1.62 -14.95
CA ARG A 103 4.55 1.18 -14.30
C ARG A 103 3.60 0.59 -15.31
N LEU A 104 3.21 -0.66 -15.08
CA LEU A 104 2.18 -1.31 -15.87
C LEU A 104 0.88 -0.50 -15.78
N ILE A 105 0.27 -0.31 -16.94
CA ILE A 105 -1.05 0.32 -17.02
C ILE A 105 -2.05 -0.63 -16.36
N TYR A 106 -2.82 -0.10 -15.43
CA TYR A 106 -3.88 -0.85 -14.78
C TYR A 106 -4.87 -1.35 -15.83
N ASP A 107 -5.09 -2.65 -15.94
CA ASP A 107 -5.87 -3.36 -16.94
C ASP A 107 -5.25 -3.50 -18.36
N GLY A 108 -4.03 -3.02 -18.59
CA GLY A 108 -3.37 -3.12 -19.89
C GLY A 108 -4.00 -2.25 -21.00
N GLU A 109 -4.86 -1.29 -20.64
CA GLU A 109 -5.49 -0.36 -21.57
C GLU A 109 -5.02 1.08 -21.29
N GLU A 110 -4.52 1.76 -22.32
CA GLU A 110 -4.08 3.15 -22.22
C GLU A 110 -5.22 4.17 -22.07
N ASN A 111 -6.47 3.73 -22.13
CA ASN A 111 -7.62 4.63 -22.08
C ASN A 111 -7.95 5.02 -20.62
N PRO A 112 -7.66 6.26 -20.18
CA PRO A 112 -7.98 6.72 -18.83
C PRO A 112 -9.49 6.81 -18.57
N TYR A 113 -10.31 6.69 -19.60
CA TYR A 113 -11.78 6.70 -19.51
C TYR A 113 -12.40 5.31 -19.61
N ALA A 114 -11.61 4.26 -19.81
CA ALA A 114 -12.07 2.89 -19.72
C ALA A 114 -12.34 2.49 -18.25
N TYR A 115 -13.15 3.29 -17.58
CA TYR A 115 -13.82 2.84 -16.36
C TYR A 115 -14.82 1.75 -16.77
N ARG A 116 -14.30 0.55 -16.98
CA ARG A 116 -15.17 -0.61 -16.96
C ARG A 116 -15.93 -0.58 -15.66
N THR A 117 -17.21 -0.64 -15.79
CA THR A 117 -18.18 -0.42 -14.72
C THR A 117 -17.73 -1.12 -13.43
N PHE A 118 -17.76 -0.41 -12.36
CA PHE A 118 -17.42 -0.80 -10.99
C PHE A 118 -18.00 -2.19 -10.61
N SER A 119 -19.06 -2.62 -11.27
CA SER A 119 -19.76 -3.89 -11.04
C SER A 119 -18.97 -5.13 -11.50
N GLU A 120 -18.25 -5.09 -12.60
CA GLU A 120 -17.48 -6.26 -13.07
C GLU A 120 -16.26 -6.52 -12.18
N ARG A 121 -15.67 -5.47 -11.62
CA ARG A 121 -14.52 -5.58 -10.70
C ARG A 121 -14.90 -5.96 -9.29
N TYR A 122 -16.13 -5.66 -8.88
CA TYR A 122 -16.63 -6.04 -7.56
C TYR A 122 -16.78 -7.56 -7.43
N MET A 123 -16.99 -8.23 -8.53
CA MET A 123 -17.14 -9.68 -8.62
C MET A 123 -15.80 -10.42 -8.78
N SER A 124 -14.73 -9.75 -9.20
CA SER A 124 -13.42 -10.39 -9.28
C SER A 124 -12.85 -10.57 -7.89
N VAL A 125 -12.91 -11.79 -7.43
CA VAL A 125 -12.30 -12.26 -6.21
C VAL A 125 -10.82 -11.93 -6.26
N SER A 126 -10.35 -11.04 -5.37
CA SER A 126 -8.94 -10.79 -5.05
C SER A 126 -7.94 -11.17 -6.14
N HIS A 127 -7.87 -10.36 -7.20
CA HIS A 127 -6.76 -10.48 -8.14
C HIS A 127 -5.51 -9.88 -7.50
N PRO A 128 -4.32 -10.51 -7.60
CA PRO A 128 -3.08 -10.00 -7.02
C PRO A 128 -2.72 -8.56 -7.45
N THR A 129 -3.18 -8.14 -8.63
CA THR A 129 -2.99 -6.78 -9.15
C THR A 129 -3.84 -5.71 -8.47
N MET A 130 -4.82 -6.09 -7.64
CA MET A 130 -5.62 -5.13 -6.86
C MET A 130 -4.94 -4.67 -5.57
N ILE A 131 -3.79 -5.21 -5.23
CA ILE A 131 -2.96 -4.72 -4.13
C ILE A 131 -2.07 -3.60 -4.69
N ILE A 132 -2.69 -2.48 -5.02
CA ILE A 132 -1.96 -1.27 -5.41
C ILE A 132 -1.51 -0.58 -4.12
N ILE A 133 -0.21 -0.40 -4.04
CA ILE A 133 0.41 0.48 -3.05
C ILE A 133 0.11 1.93 -3.41
#